data_c383cd57c09406e5e022031c0d5024b4
#
_entry.id   c383cd57c09406e5e022031c0d5024b4
#
_cell.length_a   1.000
_cell.length_b   1.000
_cell.length_c   1.000
_cell.angle_alpha   90.00
_cell.angle_beta   90.00
_cell.angle_gamma   90.00
#
_symmetry.space_group_name_H-M   'P 1'
#
loop_
_entity.id
_entity.type
_entity.pdbx_description
1 polymer ?
#
loop_
_entity_poly.entity_id
_entity_poly.type
_entity_poly.pdbx_seq_one_letter_code
_entity_poly.pdbx_strand_id
1 'polypeptide(L)'
;MSKPLVIAHRGASGYEYENSRAAFRAARARGADAVELDVHAAADGALFVHHDEVVSGTHITRSSAAQLRVLRLPNGESVPTLEDALAVIDPALEVFVEVKSLPERFDDRLLAALEGLVQRGRCAIHSFDHRMVKRLGLAAPALPRGALLASYPLRPLEVLEDTGATVLWEEQSLIDAPLVDALHRAGYRIYGWTVNDPDDMRRLLALQVDGLCGNFPDVARQVLSVPAA
;
A
#
# COMPACT_ATOMS: atom_id res chain seq x y z
N MET A 1 -20.40 -5.75 -9.86
CA MET A 1 -19.11 -5.62 -9.13
C MET A 1 -18.27 -4.58 -9.82
N SER A 2 -17.50 -3.76 -9.09
CA SER A 2 -16.53 -2.83 -9.67
C SER A 2 -15.38 -3.61 -10.31
N LYS A 3 -14.68 -2.98 -11.28
CA LYS A 3 -13.48 -3.57 -11.88
C LYS A 3 -12.39 -3.64 -10.80
N PRO A 4 -11.64 -4.76 -10.68
CA PRO A 4 -10.51 -4.87 -9.75
C PRO A 4 -9.46 -3.79 -10.00
N LEU A 5 -8.89 -3.23 -8.93
CA LEU A 5 -7.81 -2.25 -9.01
C LEU A 5 -6.49 -2.91 -9.39
N VAL A 6 -5.73 -2.23 -10.25
CA VAL A 6 -4.31 -2.53 -10.48
C VAL A 6 -3.49 -1.59 -9.61
N ILE A 7 -2.83 -2.15 -8.59
CA ILE A 7 -2.07 -1.40 -7.61
C ILE A 7 -0.57 -1.63 -7.86
N ALA A 8 0.16 -0.56 -8.14
CA ALA A 8 1.59 -0.59 -8.36
C ALA A 8 2.32 -0.68 -6.99
N HIS A 9 2.79 -1.86 -6.62
CA HIS A 9 3.49 -2.17 -5.38
C HIS A 9 4.83 -1.43 -5.31
N ARG A 10 4.96 -0.48 -4.39
CA ARG A 10 6.11 0.44 -4.25
C ARG A 10 6.41 1.21 -5.54
N GLY A 11 5.34 1.59 -6.27
CA GLY A 11 5.42 2.07 -7.64
C GLY A 11 5.55 0.96 -8.68
N ALA A 12 5.96 1.28 -9.91
CA ALA A 12 6.22 0.29 -10.95
C ALA A 12 7.58 -0.40 -10.72
N SER A 13 7.69 -1.10 -9.58
CA SER A 13 8.95 -1.61 -9.01
C SER A 13 9.57 -2.78 -9.79
N GLY A 14 8.84 -3.37 -10.72
CA GLY A 14 9.40 -4.34 -11.67
C GLY A 14 10.26 -3.69 -12.78
N TYR A 15 10.25 -2.36 -12.91
CA TYR A 15 10.95 -1.60 -13.95
C TYR A 15 11.90 -0.55 -13.39
N GLU A 16 11.57 0.01 -12.24
CA GLU A 16 12.34 1.04 -11.54
C GLU A 16 12.64 0.58 -10.12
N TYR A 17 13.61 1.20 -9.48
CA TYR A 17 13.89 0.86 -8.08
C TYR A 17 12.68 1.17 -7.19
N GLU A 18 12.28 0.20 -6.38
CA GLU A 18 11.11 0.31 -5.50
C GLU A 18 11.15 1.55 -4.59
N ASN A 19 9.98 2.08 -4.26
CA ASN A 19 9.85 3.24 -3.38
C ASN A 19 10.68 4.47 -3.84
N SER A 20 11.01 4.54 -5.14
CA SER A 20 11.71 5.68 -5.73
C SER A 20 10.75 6.62 -6.46
N ARG A 21 11.17 7.86 -6.65
CA ARG A 21 10.40 8.82 -7.45
C ARG A 21 10.23 8.34 -8.90
N ALA A 22 11.22 7.60 -9.45
CA ALA A 22 11.13 7.01 -10.78
C ALA A 22 10.01 5.95 -10.84
N ALA A 23 9.96 5.03 -9.87
CA ALA A 23 8.91 4.01 -9.81
C ALA A 23 7.50 4.61 -9.70
N PHE A 24 7.35 5.68 -8.91
CA PHE A 24 6.06 6.36 -8.76
C PHE A 24 5.62 7.08 -10.03
N ARG A 25 6.54 7.80 -10.72
CA ARG A 25 6.23 8.43 -12.01
C ARG A 25 5.83 7.44 -13.09
N ALA A 26 6.45 6.25 -13.11
CA ALA A 26 6.18 5.23 -14.11
C ALA A 26 4.82 4.54 -13.93
N ALA A 27 4.26 4.51 -12.73
CA ALA A 27 3.09 3.70 -12.39
C ALA A 27 1.87 3.97 -13.30
N ARG A 28 1.52 5.24 -13.53
CA ARG A 28 0.37 5.61 -14.38
C ARG A 28 0.56 5.17 -15.82
N ALA A 29 1.72 5.43 -16.41
CA ALA A 29 2.02 5.04 -17.79
C ALA A 29 2.05 3.52 -17.99
N ARG A 30 2.29 2.76 -16.90
CA ARG A 30 2.23 1.30 -16.84
C ARG A 30 0.83 0.76 -16.54
N GLY A 31 -0.21 1.60 -16.51
CA GLY A 31 -1.59 1.17 -16.38
C GLY A 31 -2.10 0.94 -14.97
N ALA A 32 -1.40 1.41 -13.95
CA ALA A 32 -1.89 1.37 -12.57
C ALA A 32 -3.12 2.27 -12.36
N ASP A 33 -4.01 1.86 -11.48
CA ASP A 33 -5.11 2.67 -10.93
C ASP A 33 -4.68 3.32 -9.61
N ALA A 34 -3.74 2.68 -8.91
CA ALA A 34 -3.23 3.14 -7.62
C ALA A 34 -1.73 2.84 -7.48
N VAL A 35 -1.10 3.54 -6.55
CA VAL A 35 0.27 3.29 -6.08
C VAL A 35 0.21 2.88 -4.62
N GLU A 36 0.95 1.86 -4.27
CA GLU A 36 1.25 1.51 -2.89
C GLU A 36 2.69 1.95 -2.56
N LEU A 37 2.93 2.36 -1.31
CA LEU A 37 4.22 2.80 -0.80
C LEU A 37 4.37 2.54 0.70
N ASP A 38 5.62 2.37 1.17
CA ASP A 38 5.97 2.05 2.55
C ASP A 38 6.49 3.28 3.30
N VAL A 39 5.98 3.55 4.51
CA VAL A 39 6.38 4.72 5.31
C VAL A 39 6.95 4.34 6.66
N HIS A 40 8.10 4.93 7.00
CA HIS A 40 8.71 4.95 8.32
C HIS A 40 8.82 6.37 8.85
N ALA A 41 8.59 6.55 10.15
CA ALA A 41 8.89 7.81 10.83
C ALA A 41 10.35 7.82 11.31
N ALA A 42 11.11 8.86 10.94
CA ALA A 42 12.43 9.15 11.46
C ALA A 42 12.38 9.55 12.95
N ALA A 43 13.53 9.62 13.62
CA ALA A 43 13.62 9.97 15.05
C ALA A 43 13.02 11.35 15.38
N ASP A 44 13.07 12.28 14.42
CA ASP A 44 12.50 13.64 14.52
C ASP A 44 11.09 13.76 13.93
N GLY A 45 10.50 12.61 13.48
CA GLY A 45 9.15 12.51 12.97
C GLY A 45 8.98 12.89 11.51
N ALA A 46 10.04 13.11 10.75
CA ALA A 46 9.97 13.19 9.29
C ALA A 46 9.59 11.81 8.72
N LEU A 47 8.72 11.79 7.71
CA LEU A 47 8.21 10.56 7.13
C LEU A 47 9.03 10.22 5.88
N PHE A 48 9.70 9.06 5.89
CA PHE A 48 10.51 8.57 4.77
C PHE A 48 9.87 7.36 4.13
N VAL A 49 10.02 7.26 2.80
CA VAL A 49 9.46 6.17 2.00
C VAL A 49 10.55 5.16 1.69
N HIS A 50 10.45 3.98 2.30
CA HIS A 50 11.36 2.84 2.12
C HIS A 50 10.74 1.58 2.71
N HIS A 51 11.00 0.41 2.14
CA HIS A 51 10.43 -0.84 2.66
C HIS A 51 11.08 -1.27 3.98
N ASP A 52 12.41 -1.38 3.98
CA ASP A 52 13.14 -1.84 5.15
C ASP A 52 13.36 -0.70 6.16
N GLU A 53 13.45 -1.03 7.44
CA GLU A 53 13.82 -0.07 8.48
C GLU A 53 15.25 0.47 8.30
N VAL A 54 16.08 -0.23 7.52
CA VAL A 54 17.49 0.09 7.29
C VAL A 54 17.74 0.44 5.83
N VAL A 55 18.27 1.62 5.56
CA VAL A 55 18.74 2.06 4.24
C VAL A 55 20.23 2.37 4.28
N SER A 56 21.02 1.72 3.40
CA SER A 56 22.47 1.89 3.34
C SER A 56 23.18 1.75 4.71
N GLY A 57 22.74 0.77 5.53
CA GLY A 57 23.28 0.52 6.88
C GLY A 57 22.82 1.49 7.97
N THR A 58 21.92 2.44 7.66
CA THR A 58 21.39 3.45 8.58
C THR A 58 19.93 3.14 8.95
N HIS A 59 19.63 3.05 10.24
CA HIS A 59 18.28 2.85 10.74
C HIS A 59 17.44 4.12 10.60
N ILE A 60 16.33 4.07 9.86
CA ILE A 60 15.43 5.21 9.63
C ILE A 60 14.87 5.71 10.97
N THR A 61 14.32 4.81 11.78
CA THR A 61 13.64 5.15 13.04
C THR A 61 14.56 5.75 14.12
N ARG A 62 15.88 5.61 13.96
CA ARG A 62 16.91 6.10 14.90
C ARG A 62 17.69 7.31 14.38
N SER A 63 17.40 7.74 13.16
CA SER A 63 18.12 8.83 12.48
C SER A 63 17.24 10.05 12.29
N SER A 64 17.85 11.23 12.24
CA SER A 64 17.15 12.48 11.89
C SER A 64 16.95 12.60 10.38
N ALA A 65 16.02 13.44 9.96
CA ALA A 65 15.79 13.76 8.55
C ALA A 65 17.08 14.25 7.86
N ALA A 66 17.91 15.04 8.54
CA ALA A 66 19.16 15.52 7.98
C ALA A 66 20.13 14.39 7.64
N GLN A 67 20.21 13.35 8.50
CA GLN A 67 21.03 12.16 8.25
C GLN A 67 20.48 11.29 7.12
N LEU A 68 19.17 11.18 6.99
CA LEU A 68 18.54 10.34 5.97
C LEU A 68 18.54 10.98 4.58
N ARG A 69 18.41 12.29 4.45
CA ARG A 69 18.37 13.01 3.17
C ARG A 69 19.65 12.89 2.34
N VAL A 70 20.79 12.60 2.96
CA VAL A 70 22.07 12.43 2.25
C VAL A 70 22.26 11.01 1.71
N LEU A 71 21.47 10.04 2.18
CA LEU A 71 21.51 8.67 1.73
C LEU A 71 21.01 8.52 0.29
N ARG A 72 21.52 7.50 -0.39
CA ARG A 72 21.12 7.22 -1.77
C ARG A 72 20.59 5.79 -1.88
N LEU A 73 19.52 5.68 -2.67
CA LEU A 73 19.00 4.42 -3.18
C LEU A 73 19.97 3.85 -4.22
N PRO A 74 19.94 2.55 -4.53
CA PRO A 74 20.77 1.93 -5.56
C PRO A 74 20.67 2.56 -6.96
N ASN A 75 19.52 3.20 -7.30
CA ASN A 75 19.36 3.94 -8.55
C ASN A 75 19.96 5.38 -8.50
N GLY A 76 20.64 5.76 -7.41
CA GLY A 76 21.26 7.07 -7.22
C GLY A 76 20.33 8.18 -6.70
N GLU A 77 19.03 7.96 -6.63
CA GLU A 77 18.10 8.92 -6.02
C GLU A 77 18.31 9.03 -4.51
N SER A 78 17.99 10.18 -3.93
CA SER A 78 17.88 10.28 -2.47
C SER A 78 16.66 9.51 -2.00
N VAL A 79 16.74 8.93 -0.79
CA VAL A 79 15.56 8.35 -0.13
C VAL A 79 14.46 9.41 -0.05
N PRO A 80 13.27 9.17 -0.65
CA PRO A 80 12.24 10.18 -0.67
C PRO A 80 11.56 10.32 0.69
N THR A 81 11.12 11.53 1.03
CA THR A 81 10.11 11.71 2.06
C THR A 81 8.73 11.38 1.50
N LEU A 82 7.73 11.22 2.39
CA LEU A 82 6.33 11.01 1.94
C LEU A 82 5.88 12.17 1.04
N GLU A 83 6.20 13.42 1.41
CA GLU A 83 5.86 14.60 0.61
C GLU A 83 6.53 14.57 -0.77
N ASP A 84 7.81 14.15 -0.82
CA ASP A 84 8.53 13.97 -2.09
C ASP A 84 7.87 12.91 -3.00
N ALA A 85 7.40 11.81 -2.42
CA ALA A 85 6.70 10.75 -3.15
C ALA A 85 5.34 11.26 -3.66
N LEU A 86 4.54 11.87 -2.78
CA LEU A 86 3.23 12.40 -3.14
C LEU A 86 3.31 13.49 -4.22
N ALA A 87 4.38 14.29 -4.24
CA ALA A 87 4.59 15.34 -5.24
C ALA A 87 4.82 14.81 -6.67
N VAL A 88 5.25 13.55 -6.82
CA VAL A 88 5.56 12.94 -8.14
C VAL A 88 4.56 11.88 -8.58
N ILE A 89 3.70 11.39 -7.70
CA ILE A 89 2.61 10.49 -8.03
C ILE A 89 1.57 11.25 -8.85
N ASP A 90 1.16 10.65 -9.98
CA ASP A 90 0.12 11.22 -10.84
C ASP A 90 -1.16 11.45 -10.02
N PRO A 91 -1.76 12.66 -10.04
CA PRO A 91 -2.94 12.98 -9.25
C PRO A 91 -4.19 12.17 -9.66
N ALA A 92 -4.15 11.42 -10.75
CA ALA A 92 -5.20 10.48 -11.14
C ALA A 92 -5.12 9.14 -10.40
N LEU A 93 -4.01 8.80 -9.75
CA LEU A 93 -3.83 7.55 -9.01
C LEU A 93 -4.36 7.66 -7.56
N GLU A 94 -4.92 6.58 -7.05
CA GLU A 94 -5.10 6.42 -5.60
C GLU A 94 -3.75 6.11 -4.94
N VAL A 95 -3.61 6.45 -3.65
CA VAL A 95 -2.39 6.21 -2.88
C VAL A 95 -2.70 5.33 -1.68
N PHE A 96 -2.10 4.16 -1.63
CA PHE A 96 -2.15 3.25 -0.50
C PHE A 96 -0.83 3.33 0.27
N VAL A 97 -0.90 3.66 1.55
CA VAL A 97 0.27 3.88 2.41
C VAL A 97 0.38 2.75 3.42
N GLU A 98 1.38 1.87 3.24
CA GLU A 98 1.74 0.94 4.30
C GLU A 98 2.51 1.69 5.40
N VAL A 99 1.94 1.73 6.59
CA VAL A 99 2.62 2.33 7.75
C VAL A 99 3.45 1.25 8.44
N LYS A 100 4.78 1.27 8.21
CA LYS A 100 5.73 0.31 8.77
C LYS A 100 6.08 0.64 10.21
N SER A 101 6.38 1.91 10.50
CA SER A 101 6.71 2.36 11.85
C SER A 101 6.29 3.82 12.04
N LEU A 102 5.47 4.04 13.06
CA LEU A 102 4.97 5.37 13.42
C LEU A 102 4.73 5.42 14.94
N PRO A 103 5.63 6.04 15.73
CA PRO A 103 5.33 6.36 17.13
C PRO A 103 4.12 7.29 17.24
N GLU A 104 3.24 7.06 18.23
CA GLU A 104 1.97 7.80 18.42
C GLU A 104 2.13 9.32 18.38
N ARG A 105 3.22 9.84 18.95
CA ARG A 105 3.53 11.29 18.95
C ARG A 105 3.68 11.90 17.57
N PHE A 106 3.74 11.09 16.53
CA PHE A 106 3.87 11.53 15.14
C PHE A 106 2.63 11.24 14.27
N ASP A 107 1.55 10.73 14.86
CA ASP A 107 0.30 10.43 14.14
C ASP A 107 -0.20 11.68 13.40
N ASP A 108 -0.23 12.84 14.04
CA ASP A 108 -0.68 14.09 13.43
C ASP A 108 0.13 14.47 12.19
N ARG A 109 1.41 14.09 12.11
CA ARG A 109 2.26 14.38 10.94
C ARG A 109 1.83 13.54 9.73
N LEU A 110 1.56 12.25 9.93
CA LEU A 110 1.04 11.39 8.87
C LEU A 110 -0.34 11.86 8.42
N LEU A 111 -1.23 12.13 9.37
CA LEU A 111 -2.59 12.56 9.07
C LEU A 111 -2.61 13.90 8.31
N ALA A 112 -1.79 14.86 8.72
CA ALA A 112 -1.65 16.14 8.02
C ALA A 112 -1.08 15.98 6.60
N ALA A 113 -0.08 15.10 6.41
CA ALA A 113 0.49 14.84 5.09
C ALA A 113 -0.53 14.21 4.11
N LEU A 114 -1.48 13.43 4.62
CA LEU A 114 -2.49 12.72 3.83
C LEU A 114 -3.83 13.47 3.71
N GLU A 115 -4.06 14.51 4.50
CA GLU A 115 -5.36 15.19 4.61
C GLU A 115 -5.98 15.55 3.26
N GLY A 116 -5.22 16.19 2.39
CA GLY A 116 -5.70 16.60 1.07
C GLY A 116 -6.07 15.43 0.15
N LEU A 117 -5.43 14.26 0.30
CA LEU A 117 -5.78 13.05 -0.45
C LEU A 117 -7.02 12.38 0.16
N VAL A 118 -7.13 12.33 1.48
CA VAL A 118 -8.29 11.77 2.20
C VAL A 118 -9.56 12.54 1.86
N GLN A 119 -9.51 13.89 1.87
CA GLN A 119 -10.65 14.73 1.48
C GLN A 119 -11.13 14.49 0.05
N ARG A 120 -10.24 14.09 -0.85
CA ARG A 120 -10.56 13.71 -2.23
C ARG A 120 -10.97 12.24 -2.40
N GLY A 121 -10.98 11.44 -1.32
CA GLY A 121 -11.26 10.00 -1.37
C GLY A 121 -10.20 9.19 -2.14
N ARG A 122 -8.94 9.63 -2.11
CA ARG A 122 -7.86 9.08 -2.95
C ARG A 122 -6.69 8.50 -2.16
N CYS A 123 -6.87 8.25 -0.89
CA CYS A 123 -5.87 7.67 -0.02
C CYS A 123 -6.50 6.70 0.96
N ALA A 124 -5.77 5.63 1.24
CA ALA A 124 -6.02 4.76 2.37
C ALA A 124 -4.68 4.38 3.02
N ILE A 125 -4.73 4.03 4.30
CA ILE A 125 -3.58 3.43 4.99
C ILE A 125 -3.81 1.94 5.20
N HIS A 126 -2.74 1.18 5.36
CA HIS A 126 -2.76 -0.19 5.85
C HIS A 126 -1.48 -0.51 6.64
N SER A 127 -1.51 -1.55 7.44
CA SER A 127 -0.35 -1.98 8.23
C SER A 127 -0.52 -3.41 8.71
N PHE A 128 0.60 -4.11 8.95
CA PHE A 128 0.66 -5.34 9.73
C PHE A 128 0.44 -5.09 11.23
N ASP A 129 0.75 -3.89 11.73
CA ASP A 129 0.42 -3.51 13.09
C ASP A 129 -1.03 -3.00 13.17
N HIS A 130 -1.96 -3.91 13.42
CA HIS A 130 -3.37 -3.61 13.51
C HIS A 130 -3.73 -2.62 14.63
N ARG A 131 -2.89 -2.50 15.67
CA ARG A 131 -3.04 -1.46 16.72
C ARG A 131 -2.88 -0.08 16.11
N MET A 132 -1.94 0.06 15.15
CA MET A 132 -1.68 1.30 14.43
C MET A 132 -2.85 1.65 13.50
N VAL A 133 -3.38 0.67 12.76
CA VAL A 133 -4.57 0.85 11.92
C VAL A 133 -5.76 1.35 12.75
N LYS A 134 -6.03 0.71 13.88
CA LYS A 134 -7.11 1.10 14.81
C LYS A 134 -6.90 2.51 15.35
N ARG A 135 -5.69 2.81 15.85
CA ARG A 135 -5.33 4.09 16.44
C ARG A 135 -5.51 5.25 15.47
N LEU A 136 -4.96 5.13 14.27
CA LEU A 136 -5.08 6.15 13.22
C LEU A 136 -6.53 6.32 12.76
N GLY A 137 -7.29 5.23 12.70
CA GLY A 137 -8.72 5.29 12.39
C GLY A 137 -9.57 5.99 13.46
N LEU A 138 -9.20 5.87 14.74
CA LEU A 138 -9.86 6.61 15.82
C LEU A 138 -9.50 8.10 15.78
N ALA A 139 -8.25 8.44 15.46
CA ALA A 139 -7.80 9.84 15.33
C ALA A 139 -8.40 10.53 14.07
N ALA A 140 -8.58 9.78 12.98
CA ALA A 140 -9.13 10.31 11.72
C ALA A 140 -10.18 9.33 11.14
N PRO A 141 -11.44 9.35 11.61
CA PRO A 141 -12.49 8.41 11.19
C PRO A 141 -12.77 8.41 9.67
N ALA A 142 -12.55 9.53 9.00
CA ALA A 142 -12.72 9.66 7.54
C ALA A 142 -11.57 9.01 6.73
N LEU A 143 -10.44 8.63 7.36
CA LEU A 143 -9.32 7.97 6.70
C LEU A 143 -9.67 6.52 6.38
N PRO A 144 -9.79 6.14 5.09
CA PRO A 144 -9.96 4.74 4.70
C PRO A 144 -8.76 3.91 5.14
N ARG A 145 -9.01 2.67 5.55
CA ARG A 145 -7.95 1.81 6.09
C ARG A 145 -8.14 0.34 5.78
N GLY A 146 -7.02 -0.37 5.68
CA GLY A 146 -6.94 -1.81 5.47
C GLY A 146 -6.16 -2.50 6.59
N ALA A 147 -6.50 -3.74 6.85
CA ALA A 147 -5.71 -4.65 7.66
C ALA A 147 -4.84 -5.51 6.76
N LEU A 148 -3.52 -5.57 7.02
CA LEU A 148 -2.55 -6.31 6.21
C LEU A 148 -2.17 -7.61 6.93
N LEU A 149 -2.23 -8.74 6.23
CA LEU A 149 -1.96 -10.07 6.76
C LEU A 149 -1.05 -10.89 5.83
N ALA A 150 -0.19 -11.71 6.44
CA ALA A 150 0.62 -12.75 5.80
C ALA A 150 0.33 -14.12 6.45
N SER A 151 -0.90 -14.33 6.92
CA SER A 151 -1.36 -15.57 7.51
C SER A 151 -2.87 -15.68 7.35
N TYR A 152 -3.37 -16.87 7.00
CA TYR A 152 -4.80 -17.07 6.82
C TYR A 152 -5.59 -16.77 8.11
N PRO A 153 -6.50 -15.79 8.11
CA PRO A 153 -7.24 -15.42 9.31
C PRO A 153 -8.39 -16.40 9.57
N LEU A 154 -8.40 -17.03 10.74
CA LEU A 154 -9.52 -17.92 11.12
C LEU A 154 -10.85 -17.15 11.31
N ARG A 155 -10.77 -15.85 11.61
CA ARG A 155 -11.91 -14.96 11.83
C ARG A 155 -11.68 -13.62 11.11
N PRO A 156 -11.78 -13.61 9.77
CA PRO A 156 -11.41 -12.43 8.98
C PRO A 156 -12.29 -11.22 9.29
N LEU A 157 -13.55 -11.40 9.63
CA LEU A 157 -14.46 -10.30 9.94
C LEU A 157 -14.10 -9.62 11.26
N GLU A 158 -13.71 -10.37 12.30
CA GLU A 158 -13.27 -9.80 13.58
C GLU A 158 -12.03 -8.91 13.41
N VAL A 159 -11.09 -9.29 12.52
CA VAL A 159 -9.91 -8.47 12.22
C VAL A 159 -10.33 -7.10 11.66
N LEU A 160 -11.29 -7.08 10.75
CA LEU A 160 -11.76 -5.84 10.12
C LEU A 160 -12.62 -5.00 11.08
N GLU A 161 -13.49 -5.62 11.85
CA GLU A 161 -14.31 -4.99 12.87
C GLU A 161 -13.44 -4.35 13.97
N ASP A 162 -12.47 -5.08 14.50
CA ASP A 162 -11.57 -4.61 15.54
C ASP A 162 -10.69 -3.43 15.12
N THR A 163 -10.25 -3.41 13.88
CA THR A 163 -9.44 -2.33 13.32
C THR A 163 -10.27 -1.18 12.74
N GLY A 164 -11.55 -1.45 12.45
CA GLY A 164 -12.41 -0.57 11.67
C GLY A 164 -11.96 -0.46 10.20
N ALA A 165 -11.18 -1.45 9.71
CA ALA A 165 -10.75 -1.51 8.33
C ALA A 165 -11.90 -1.96 7.41
N THR A 166 -11.85 -1.53 6.15
CA THR A 166 -12.84 -1.90 5.12
C THR A 166 -12.25 -2.77 4.02
N VAL A 167 -10.95 -3.02 4.07
CA VAL A 167 -10.20 -3.83 3.11
C VAL A 167 -9.27 -4.78 3.86
N LEU A 168 -9.31 -6.05 3.52
CA LEU A 168 -8.28 -7.01 3.88
C LEU A 168 -7.22 -7.02 2.79
N TRP A 169 -5.94 -6.82 3.17
CA TRP A 169 -4.78 -7.04 2.32
C TRP A 169 -4.18 -8.39 2.71
N GLU A 170 -4.25 -9.36 1.83
CA GLU A 170 -3.82 -10.73 2.14
C GLU A 170 -2.71 -11.19 1.21
N GLU A 171 -1.79 -12.00 1.76
CA GLU A 171 -0.79 -12.70 0.95
C GLU A 171 -1.49 -13.58 -0.09
N GLN A 172 -1.11 -13.44 -1.34
CA GLN A 172 -1.86 -13.94 -2.50
C GLN A 172 -2.09 -15.45 -2.49
N SER A 173 -1.15 -16.25 -1.96
CA SER A 173 -1.26 -17.73 -1.94
C SER A 173 -2.29 -18.23 -0.91
N LEU A 174 -2.63 -17.39 0.06
CA LEU A 174 -3.60 -17.66 1.12
C LEU A 174 -5.05 -17.28 0.75
N ILE A 175 -5.24 -16.61 -0.40
CA ILE A 175 -6.58 -16.19 -0.83
C ILE A 175 -7.29 -17.36 -1.50
N ASP A 176 -8.45 -17.73 -0.94
CA ASP A 176 -9.35 -18.75 -1.46
C ASP A 176 -10.81 -18.26 -1.56
N ALA A 177 -11.67 -19.04 -2.20
CA ALA A 177 -13.08 -18.67 -2.39
C ALA A 177 -13.85 -18.50 -1.06
N PRO A 178 -13.68 -19.35 -0.03
CA PRO A 178 -14.32 -19.14 1.26
C PRO A 178 -13.99 -17.79 1.91
N LEU A 179 -12.74 -17.35 1.84
CA LEU A 179 -12.30 -16.07 2.39
C LEU A 179 -12.94 -14.90 1.64
N VAL A 180 -12.85 -14.90 0.30
CA VAL A 180 -13.44 -13.86 -0.55
C VAL A 180 -14.96 -13.76 -0.34
N ASP A 181 -15.66 -14.91 -0.36
CA ASP A 181 -17.10 -14.98 -0.15
C ASP A 181 -17.52 -14.45 1.23
N ALA A 182 -16.76 -14.76 2.28
CA ALA A 182 -17.05 -14.27 3.63
C ALA A 182 -16.95 -12.75 3.71
N LEU A 183 -15.88 -12.19 3.14
CA LEU A 183 -15.65 -10.74 3.12
C LEU A 183 -16.70 -10.01 2.29
N HIS A 184 -17.00 -10.47 1.08
CA HIS A 184 -17.97 -9.84 0.19
C HIS A 184 -19.40 -9.87 0.76
N ARG A 185 -19.82 -10.99 1.38
CA ARG A 185 -21.13 -11.06 2.06
C ARG A 185 -21.27 -10.06 3.20
N ALA A 186 -20.16 -9.71 3.86
CA ALA A 186 -20.13 -8.73 4.92
C ALA A 186 -19.89 -7.28 4.42
N GLY A 187 -19.73 -7.08 3.10
CA GLY A 187 -19.52 -5.76 2.49
C GLY A 187 -18.07 -5.26 2.54
N TYR A 188 -17.12 -6.13 2.84
CA TYR A 188 -15.69 -5.83 2.84
C TYR A 188 -15.05 -6.15 1.49
N ARG A 189 -13.85 -5.60 1.25
CA ARG A 189 -13.03 -5.86 0.07
C ARG A 189 -11.78 -6.64 0.43
N ILE A 190 -11.18 -7.29 -0.59
CA ILE A 190 -9.91 -8.01 -0.46
C ILE A 190 -8.96 -7.65 -1.59
N TYR A 191 -7.70 -7.31 -1.24
CA TYR A 191 -6.61 -7.08 -2.18
C TYR A 191 -5.52 -8.12 -1.95
N GLY A 192 -5.04 -8.73 -3.05
CA GLY A 192 -3.92 -9.68 -3.00
C GLY A 192 -2.57 -8.99 -3.20
N TRP A 193 -1.56 -9.41 -2.45
CA TRP A 193 -0.16 -8.95 -2.55
C TRP A 193 0.82 -10.12 -2.33
N THR A 194 2.04 -10.15 -2.86
CA THR A 194 2.49 -9.39 -4.04
C THR A 194 2.28 -10.28 -5.26
N VAL A 195 1.44 -9.85 -6.17
CA VAL A 195 0.98 -10.67 -7.30
C VAL A 195 1.76 -10.27 -8.55
N ASN A 196 2.73 -11.08 -8.94
CA ASN A 196 3.61 -10.81 -10.08
C ASN A 196 3.44 -11.79 -11.24
N ASP A 197 3.00 -13.01 -10.96
CA ASP A 197 2.80 -14.04 -11.96
C ASP A 197 1.42 -13.93 -12.65
N PRO A 198 1.35 -13.98 -14.00
CA PRO A 198 0.07 -13.91 -14.72
C PRO A 198 -0.93 -15.00 -14.37
N ASP A 199 -0.48 -16.20 -13.99
CA ASP A 199 -1.39 -17.31 -13.62
C ASP A 199 -1.99 -17.05 -12.24
N ASP A 200 -1.22 -16.53 -11.29
CA ASP A 200 -1.73 -16.06 -10.00
C ASP A 200 -2.72 -14.89 -10.17
N MET A 201 -2.43 -13.96 -11.07
CA MET A 201 -3.38 -12.89 -11.41
C MET A 201 -4.71 -13.46 -11.91
N ARG A 202 -4.68 -14.41 -12.87
CA ARG A 202 -5.90 -15.07 -13.38
C ARG A 202 -6.65 -15.81 -12.29
N ARG A 203 -5.94 -16.57 -11.44
CA ARG A 203 -6.51 -17.29 -10.30
C ARG A 203 -7.26 -16.35 -9.35
N LEU A 204 -6.63 -15.25 -8.95
CA LEU A 204 -7.23 -14.29 -8.04
C LEU A 204 -8.42 -13.55 -8.66
N LEU A 205 -8.33 -13.20 -9.94
CA LEU A 205 -9.45 -12.60 -10.68
C LEU A 205 -10.64 -13.56 -10.80
N ALA A 206 -10.39 -14.88 -10.99
CA ALA A 206 -11.45 -15.89 -10.96
C ALA A 206 -12.10 -16.00 -9.58
N LEU A 207 -11.38 -15.73 -8.49
CA LEU A 207 -11.90 -15.62 -7.13
C LEU A 207 -12.60 -14.27 -6.86
N GLN A 208 -12.58 -13.33 -7.81
CA GLN A 208 -13.21 -12.02 -7.71
C GLN A 208 -12.60 -11.09 -6.64
N VAL A 209 -11.28 -11.14 -6.43
CA VAL A 209 -10.61 -10.15 -5.56
C VAL A 209 -10.82 -8.73 -6.10
N ASP A 210 -10.84 -7.74 -5.22
CA ASP A 210 -11.11 -6.34 -5.56
C ASP A 210 -9.86 -5.57 -6.00
N GLY A 211 -8.66 -6.13 -5.83
CA GLY A 211 -7.42 -5.52 -6.27
C GLY A 211 -6.24 -6.48 -6.30
N LEU A 212 -5.33 -6.21 -7.22
CA LEU A 212 -4.05 -6.89 -7.39
C LEU A 212 -2.93 -5.89 -7.15
N CYS A 213 -2.16 -6.10 -6.08
CA CYS A 213 -0.97 -5.32 -5.76
C CYS A 213 0.27 -6.08 -6.23
N GLY A 214 0.99 -5.52 -7.21
CA GLY A 214 2.13 -6.18 -7.83
C GLY A 214 3.14 -5.22 -8.46
N ASN A 215 4.31 -5.76 -8.80
CA ASN A 215 5.45 -4.98 -9.32
C ASN A 215 5.30 -4.63 -10.81
N PHE A 216 4.41 -5.33 -11.54
CA PHE A 216 4.23 -5.23 -12.98
C PHE A 216 2.79 -4.81 -13.31
N PRO A 217 2.41 -3.54 -13.11
CA PRO A 217 1.03 -3.09 -13.29
C PRO A 217 0.51 -3.22 -14.74
N ASP A 218 1.37 -3.14 -15.74
CA ASP A 218 1.03 -3.36 -17.15
C ASP A 218 0.67 -4.84 -17.43
N VAL A 219 1.36 -5.79 -16.80
CA VAL A 219 1.03 -7.21 -16.90
C VAL A 219 -0.34 -7.47 -16.28
N ALA A 220 -0.60 -6.95 -15.07
CA ALA A 220 -1.91 -7.05 -14.43
C ALA A 220 -3.01 -6.40 -15.29
N ARG A 221 -2.73 -5.26 -15.92
CA ARG A 221 -3.66 -4.59 -16.84
C ARG A 221 -3.97 -5.44 -18.08
N GLN A 222 -2.96 -6.09 -18.65
CA GLN A 222 -3.15 -7.00 -19.78
C GLN A 222 -4.02 -8.20 -19.40
N VAL A 223 -3.75 -8.85 -18.28
CA VAL A 223 -4.55 -9.98 -17.78
C VAL A 223 -6.00 -9.56 -17.55
N LEU A 224 -6.25 -8.38 -16.98
CA LEU A 224 -7.59 -7.82 -16.78
C LEU A 224 -8.33 -7.46 -18.07
N SER A 225 -7.63 -7.27 -19.18
CA SER A 225 -8.23 -6.91 -20.48
C SER A 225 -8.66 -8.13 -21.31
N VAL A 226 -8.17 -9.31 -20.96
CA VAL A 226 -8.55 -10.57 -21.62
C VAL A 226 -9.82 -11.10 -20.95
N PRO A 227 -10.94 -11.31 -21.69
CA PRO A 227 -12.13 -11.93 -21.13
C PRO A 227 -11.80 -13.30 -20.53
N ALA A 228 -12.38 -13.61 -19.39
CA ALA A 228 -12.33 -14.98 -18.86
C ALA A 228 -12.98 -15.93 -19.92
N ALA A 229 -12.23 -16.95 -20.32
CA ALA A 229 -12.70 -17.93 -21.29
C ALA A 229 -13.83 -18.81 -20.72
#